data_905f0b269ffabdf288a7bb9d3fea0494
#
_entry.id   905f0b269ffabdf288a7bb9d3fea0494
#
_cell.length_a   1.000
_cell.length_b   1.000
_cell.length_c   1.000
_cell.angle_alpha   90.00
_cell.angle_beta   90.00
_cell.angle_gamma   90.00
#
_symmetry.space_group_name_H-M   'P 1'
#
loop_
_entity.id
_entity.type
_entity.pdbx_description
1 polymer ?
#
loop_
_entity_poly.entity_id
_entity_poly.type
_entity_poly.pdbx_seq_one_letter_code
_entity_poly.pdbx_strand_id
1 'polypeptide(L)'
;MEYYVKSPNAQGNQPTVKEHLQRVAEFAQMYGEPLKLGEVTKMIGQLHDFGKYTQAFQDVLKGIRTGVDHAMGGACFAEACYKGRPSSHPIAEAINGHHDGLVAYDEIKGELYAVADPKKTVHGNAGKAPAIAAKEQLLTAN
;
A
#
# COMPACT_ATOMS: atom_id res chain seq x y z
N MET A 1 16.49 5.32 7.56
CA MET A 1 15.36 5.58 8.49
C MET A 1 14.51 4.32 8.52
N GLU A 2 14.12 3.83 9.69
CA GLU A 2 13.23 2.66 9.80
C GLU A 2 11.77 3.11 9.87
N TYR A 3 10.89 2.33 9.24
CA TYR A 3 9.45 2.54 9.21
C TYR A 3 8.75 1.35 9.87
N TYR A 4 7.78 1.60 10.72
CA TYR A 4 7.13 0.59 11.56
C TYR A 4 5.66 0.42 11.18
N VAL A 5 5.12 -0.81 11.35
CA VAL A 5 3.72 -1.12 10.99
C VAL A 5 2.73 -0.77 12.09
N LYS A 6 3.19 -0.69 13.33
CA LYS A 6 2.37 -0.39 14.52
C LYS A 6 3.22 0.19 15.63
N SER A 7 2.57 0.77 16.63
CA SER A 7 3.25 1.18 17.86
C SER A 7 3.87 -0.03 18.60
N PRO A 8 4.92 0.16 19.41
CA PRO A 8 5.53 -0.93 20.15
C PRO A 8 4.52 -1.61 21.07
N ASN A 9 4.64 -2.92 21.22
CA ASN A 9 3.85 -3.66 22.22
C ASN A 9 4.38 -3.44 23.64
N ALA A 10 3.75 -4.06 24.64
CA ALA A 10 4.14 -3.93 26.04
C ALA A 10 5.59 -4.36 26.34
N GLN A 11 6.18 -5.21 25.51
CA GLN A 11 7.57 -5.65 25.59
C GLN A 11 8.54 -4.78 24.75
N GLY A 12 8.05 -3.71 24.12
CA GLY A 12 8.85 -2.82 23.29
C GLY A 12 9.09 -3.34 21.85
N ASN A 13 8.51 -4.49 21.46
CA ASN A 13 8.70 -5.02 20.12
C ASN A 13 7.86 -4.23 19.10
N GLN A 14 8.52 -3.79 18.03
CA GLN A 14 7.93 -2.99 16.99
C GLN A 14 8.43 -3.49 15.63
N PRO A 15 7.66 -4.33 14.90
CA PRO A 15 8.09 -4.85 13.62
C PRO A 15 8.16 -3.73 12.56
N THR A 16 9.16 -3.83 11.70
CA THR A 16 9.32 -2.91 10.58
C THR A 16 8.30 -3.19 9.47
N VAL A 17 8.02 -2.18 8.66
CA VAL A 17 7.17 -2.34 7.46
C VAL A 17 7.78 -3.37 6.51
N LYS A 18 9.12 -3.34 6.33
CA LYS A 18 9.83 -4.29 5.46
C LYS A 18 9.61 -5.74 5.89
N GLU A 19 9.86 -6.07 7.16
CA GLU A 19 9.69 -7.42 7.68
C GLU A 19 8.23 -7.89 7.59
N HIS A 20 7.29 -7.00 7.89
CA HIS A 20 5.88 -7.29 7.78
C HIS A 20 5.46 -7.63 6.35
N LEU A 21 5.78 -6.77 5.38
CA LEU A 21 5.44 -6.96 3.98
C LEU A 21 6.07 -8.23 3.41
N GLN A 22 7.33 -8.52 3.75
CA GLN A 22 8.00 -9.73 3.32
C GLN A 22 7.28 -10.98 3.83
N ARG A 23 6.96 -11.04 5.12
CA ARG A 23 6.26 -12.19 5.72
C ARG A 23 4.87 -12.37 5.13
N VAL A 24 4.10 -11.30 4.96
CA VAL A 24 2.76 -11.39 4.36
C VAL A 24 2.85 -11.84 2.90
N ALA A 25 3.85 -11.37 2.15
CA ALA A 25 4.08 -11.79 0.78
C ALA A 25 4.38 -13.30 0.67
N GLU A 26 5.22 -13.84 1.56
CA GLU A 26 5.55 -15.27 1.60
C GLU A 26 4.31 -16.12 1.90
N PHE A 27 3.50 -15.73 2.89
CA PHE A 27 2.24 -16.41 3.17
C PHE A 27 1.25 -16.31 2.01
N ALA A 28 1.07 -15.12 1.44
CA ALA A 28 0.17 -14.92 0.32
C ALA A 28 0.57 -15.77 -0.89
N GLN A 29 1.87 -15.85 -1.19
CA GLN A 29 2.39 -16.71 -2.24
C GLN A 29 2.03 -18.18 -1.97
N MET A 30 2.32 -18.68 -0.77
CA MET A 30 2.06 -20.06 -0.40
C MET A 30 0.56 -20.43 -0.57
N TYR A 31 -0.34 -19.55 -0.18
CA TYR A 31 -1.79 -19.78 -0.34
C TYR A 31 -2.27 -19.59 -1.77
N GLY A 32 -1.59 -18.80 -2.57
CA GLY A 32 -1.91 -18.58 -3.98
C GLY A 32 -1.42 -19.69 -4.91
N GLU A 33 -0.36 -20.42 -4.54
CA GLU A 33 0.25 -21.46 -5.41
C GLU A 33 -0.73 -22.55 -5.88
N PRO A 34 -1.60 -23.12 -5.03
CA PRO A 34 -2.57 -24.13 -5.50
C PRO A 34 -3.53 -23.62 -6.58
N LEU A 35 -3.75 -22.29 -6.62
CA LEU A 35 -4.58 -21.61 -7.61
C LEU A 35 -3.79 -21.11 -8.81
N LYS A 36 -2.49 -21.36 -8.88
CA LYS A 36 -1.55 -20.80 -9.87
C LYS A 36 -1.52 -19.26 -9.86
N LEU A 37 -1.76 -18.66 -8.71
CA LEU A 37 -1.76 -17.21 -8.48
C LEU A 37 -0.64 -16.77 -7.52
N GLY A 38 0.31 -17.64 -7.20
CA GLY A 38 1.34 -17.39 -6.17
C GLY A 38 2.08 -16.06 -6.37
N GLU A 39 2.54 -15.75 -7.58
CA GLU A 39 3.23 -14.49 -7.87
C GLU A 39 2.32 -13.27 -7.73
N VAL A 40 1.05 -13.38 -8.13
CA VAL A 40 0.06 -12.29 -7.99
C VAL A 40 -0.25 -12.03 -6.53
N THR A 41 -0.52 -13.08 -5.76
CA THR A 41 -0.84 -12.95 -4.32
C THR A 41 0.37 -12.49 -3.52
N LYS A 42 1.58 -12.92 -3.87
CA LYS A 42 2.84 -12.40 -3.31
C LYS A 42 2.95 -10.89 -3.48
N MET A 43 2.71 -10.41 -4.68
CA MET A 43 2.76 -8.97 -4.98
C MET A 43 1.69 -8.19 -4.20
N ILE A 44 0.46 -8.70 -4.13
CA ILE A 44 -0.59 -8.10 -3.30
C ILE A 44 -0.12 -8.01 -1.84
N GLY A 45 0.47 -9.08 -1.31
CA GLY A 45 1.05 -9.11 0.03
C GLY A 45 2.17 -8.09 0.23
N GLN A 46 3.01 -7.86 -0.79
CA GLN A 46 4.08 -6.84 -0.74
C GLN A 46 3.55 -5.40 -0.74
N LEU A 47 2.37 -5.17 -1.28
CA LEU A 47 1.85 -3.82 -1.52
C LEU A 47 0.68 -3.42 -0.61
N HIS A 48 0.02 -4.37 0.09
CA HIS A 48 -1.19 -4.04 0.85
C HIS A 48 -0.99 -2.91 1.87
N ASP A 49 0.12 -2.91 2.57
CA ASP A 49 0.48 -1.95 3.61
C ASP A 49 1.57 -0.96 3.16
N PHE A 50 1.80 -0.82 1.85
CA PHE A 50 2.86 0.01 1.32
C PHE A 50 2.79 1.48 1.74
N GLY A 51 1.58 2.01 1.94
CA GLY A 51 1.37 3.37 2.44
C GLY A 51 1.93 3.61 3.85
N LYS A 52 2.26 2.56 4.62
CA LYS A 52 2.90 2.67 5.94
C LYS A 52 4.34 3.19 5.87
N TYR A 53 4.97 3.18 4.69
CA TYR A 53 6.27 3.85 4.47
C TYR A 53 6.17 5.38 4.47
N THR A 54 5.00 5.96 4.63
CA THR A 54 4.84 7.41 4.60
C THR A 54 5.12 8.03 5.97
N GLN A 55 5.71 9.23 5.97
CA GLN A 55 5.89 10.01 7.20
C GLN A 55 4.54 10.27 7.89
N ALA A 56 3.48 10.50 7.11
CA ALA A 56 2.14 10.70 7.63
C ALA A 56 1.65 9.52 8.48
N PHE A 57 1.88 8.28 8.02
CA PHE A 57 1.54 7.08 8.80
C PHE A 57 2.43 6.94 10.04
N GLN A 58 3.73 7.21 9.93
CA GLN A 58 4.64 7.16 11.07
C GLN A 58 4.27 8.20 12.15
N ASP A 59 3.73 9.33 11.75
CA ASP A 59 3.21 10.36 12.66
C ASP A 59 1.93 9.91 13.39
N VAL A 60 1.12 9.05 12.75
CA VAL A 60 -0.01 8.37 13.45
C VAL A 60 0.51 7.48 14.56
N LEU A 61 1.56 6.69 14.32
CA LEU A 61 2.14 5.81 15.35
C LEU A 61 2.71 6.58 16.54
N LYS A 62 3.14 7.83 16.33
CA LYS A 62 3.64 8.74 17.36
C LYS A 62 2.53 9.55 18.07
N GLY A 63 1.26 9.37 17.66
CA GLY A 63 0.15 10.14 18.20
C GLY A 63 0.10 11.61 17.73
N ILE A 64 0.88 11.98 16.71
CA ILE A 64 0.93 13.34 16.17
C ILE A 64 -0.24 13.59 15.20
N ARG A 65 -0.74 12.53 14.58
CA ARG A 65 -1.76 12.58 13.52
C ARG A 65 -2.75 11.44 13.66
N THR A 66 -3.92 11.58 13.01
CA THR A 66 -4.96 10.53 12.90
C THR A 66 -5.47 10.45 11.47
N GLY A 67 -6.16 9.35 11.11
CA GLY A 67 -6.94 9.24 9.88
C GLY A 67 -6.09 9.21 8.59
N VAL A 68 -4.99 8.46 8.58
CA VAL A 68 -4.17 8.25 7.38
C VAL A 68 -4.56 6.95 6.70
N ASP A 69 -5.06 7.05 5.48
CA ASP A 69 -5.22 5.89 4.60
C ASP A 69 -3.86 5.40 4.11
N HIS A 70 -3.56 4.14 4.35
CA HIS A 70 -2.33 3.49 3.92
C HIS A 70 -2.56 2.41 2.85
N ALA A 71 -3.81 2.01 2.59
CA ALA A 71 -4.14 1.01 1.58
C ALA A 71 -4.05 1.60 0.16
N MET A 72 -4.60 2.79 -0.04
CA MET A 72 -4.60 3.47 -1.33
C MET A 72 -3.19 3.67 -1.92
N GLY A 73 -2.18 3.88 -1.09
CA GLY A 73 -0.79 4.02 -1.53
C GLY A 73 -0.27 2.81 -2.31
N GLY A 74 -0.53 1.62 -1.80
CA GLY A 74 -0.18 0.35 -2.47
C GLY A 74 -0.99 0.10 -3.74
N ALA A 75 -2.29 0.40 -3.71
CA ALA A 75 -3.19 0.26 -4.86
C ALA A 75 -2.75 1.18 -6.02
N CYS A 76 -2.43 2.44 -5.73
CA CYS A 76 -1.91 3.39 -6.73
C CYS A 76 -0.59 2.92 -7.34
N PHE A 77 0.30 2.38 -6.51
CA PHE A 77 1.57 1.84 -6.99
C PHE A 77 1.37 0.63 -7.91
N ALA A 78 0.48 -0.30 -7.52
CA ALA A 78 0.14 -1.46 -8.35
C ALA A 78 -0.46 -1.04 -9.69
N GLU A 79 -1.42 -0.10 -9.69
CA GLU A 79 -2.02 0.42 -10.93
C GLU A 79 -0.96 1.08 -11.83
N ALA A 80 -0.04 1.86 -11.29
CA ALA A 80 1.02 2.50 -12.05
C ALA A 80 1.99 1.49 -12.70
N CYS A 81 2.32 0.39 -11.97
CA CYS A 81 3.22 -0.66 -12.47
C CYS A 81 2.56 -1.56 -13.53
N TYR A 82 1.26 -1.78 -13.42
CA TYR A 82 0.51 -2.71 -14.28
C TYR A 82 -0.47 -2.00 -15.21
N LYS A 83 -0.35 -0.69 -15.37
CA LYS A 83 -1.20 0.13 -16.23
C LYS A 83 -1.36 -0.50 -17.63
N GLY A 84 -2.61 -0.63 -18.06
CA GLY A 84 -2.95 -1.21 -19.35
C GLY A 84 -2.99 -2.75 -19.38
N ARG A 85 -2.76 -3.43 -18.26
CA ARG A 85 -2.96 -4.87 -18.14
C ARG A 85 -4.32 -5.15 -17.50
N PRO A 86 -5.08 -6.15 -17.97
CA PRO A 86 -6.39 -6.50 -17.40
C PRO A 86 -6.34 -6.85 -15.90
N SER A 87 -5.18 -7.28 -15.41
CA SER A 87 -4.97 -7.64 -14.01
C SER A 87 -4.73 -6.44 -13.08
N SER A 88 -4.49 -5.23 -13.60
CA SER A 88 -4.19 -4.07 -12.74
C SER A 88 -5.35 -3.72 -11.80
N HIS A 89 -6.57 -3.75 -12.32
CA HIS A 89 -7.77 -3.39 -11.57
C HIS A 89 -8.04 -4.32 -10.39
N PRO A 90 -8.19 -5.65 -10.58
CA PRO A 90 -8.44 -6.56 -9.45
C PRO A 90 -7.31 -6.58 -8.43
N ILE A 91 -6.08 -6.33 -8.83
CA ILE A 91 -4.95 -6.20 -7.90
C ILE A 91 -5.08 -4.92 -7.05
N ALA A 92 -5.40 -3.79 -7.69
CA ALA A 92 -5.60 -2.53 -6.98
C ALA A 92 -6.81 -2.60 -6.03
N GLU A 93 -7.91 -3.21 -6.45
CA GLU A 93 -9.10 -3.45 -5.61
C GLU A 93 -8.76 -4.33 -4.40
N ALA A 94 -8.03 -5.42 -4.59
CA ALA A 94 -7.63 -6.31 -3.50
C ALA A 94 -6.72 -5.60 -2.49
N ILE A 95 -5.78 -4.77 -2.97
CA ILE A 95 -4.90 -3.99 -2.10
C ILE A 95 -5.70 -2.93 -1.35
N ASN A 96 -6.56 -2.17 -2.03
CA ASN A 96 -7.35 -1.12 -1.39
C ASN A 96 -8.35 -1.68 -0.38
N GLY A 97 -8.96 -2.83 -0.69
CA GLY A 97 -10.03 -3.44 0.10
C GLY A 97 -9.58 -4.26 1.31
N HIS A 98 -8.29 -4.33 1.63
CA HIS A 98 -7.80 -5.27 2.66
C HIS A 98 -8.28 -4.92 4.10
N HIS A 99 -8.78 -3.72 4.36
CA HIS A 99 -9.38 -3.33 5.64
C HIS A 99 -10.91 -3.28 5.59
N ASP A 100 -11.46 -2.63 4.57
CA ASP A 100 -12.86 -2.22 4.54
C ASP A 100 -13.72 -3.11 3.61
N GLY A 101 -13.09 -4.09 2.95
CA GLY A 101 -13.73 -4.95 1.96
C GLY A 101 -13.58 -4.42 0.54
N LEU A 102 -13.93 -5.29 -0.43
CA LEU A 102 -13.81 -4.96 -1.83
C LEU A 102 -14.87 -3.91 -2.23
N VAL A 103 -14.42 -2.88 -2.92
CA VAL A 103 -15.26 -1.88 -3.59
C VAL A 103 -15.06 -2.00 -5.11
N ALA A 104 -16.05 -1.61 -5.89
CA ALA A 104 -15.94 -1.68 -7.34
C ALA A 104 -14.83 -0.73 -7.85
N TYR A 105 -14.11 -1.16 -8.87
CA TYR A 105 -13.02 -0.36 -9.46
C TYR A 105 -13.47 1.06 -9.85
N ASP A 106 -14.69 1.20 -10.36
CA ASP A 106 -15.25 2.50 -10.72
C ASP A 106 -15.35 3.48 -9.54
N GLU A 107 -15.44 2.99 -8.32
CA GLU A 107 -15.50 3.81 -7.12
C GLU A 107 -14.12 4.35 -6.71
N ILE A 108 -13.06 3.55 -6.92
CA ILE A 108 -11.69 3.91 -6.54
C ILE A 108 -10.86 4.50 -7.67
N LYS A 109 -11.23 4.28 -8.94
CA LYS A 109 -10.43 4.70 -10.11
C LYS A 109 -10.09 6.18 -10.12
N GLY A 110 -11.02 7.02 -9.68
CA GLY A 110 -10.79 8.47 -9.61
C GLY A 110 -9.64 8.84 -8.68
N GLU A 111 -9.48 8.11 -7.59
CA GLU A 111 -8.40 8.30 -6.62
C GLU A 111 -7.07 7.70 -7.12
N LEU A 112 -7.13 6.52 -7.72
CA LEU A 112 -5.96 5.86 -8.33
C LEU A 112 -5.30 6.76 -9.38
N TYR A 113 -6.10 7.38 -10.24
CA TYR A 113 -5.56 8.27 -11.29
C TYR A 113 -5.22 9.67 -10.81
N ALA A 114 -5.87 10.19 -9.77
CA ALA A 114 -5.53 11.50 -9.20
C ALA A 114 -4.12 11.54 -8.62
N VAL A 115 -3.63 10.42 -8.08
CA VAL A 115 -2.26 10.28 -7.57
C VAL A 115 -1.24 10.12 -8.71
N ALA A 116 -1.66 9.61 -9.86
CA ALA A 116 -0.78 9.43 -11.03
C ALA A 116 -0.56 10.73 -11.84
N ASP A 117 -1.38 11.77 -11.62
CA ASP A 117 -1.25 13.06 -12.32
C ASP A 117 -0.76 14.17 -11.35
N PRO A 118 0.54 14.54 -11.41
CA PRO A 118 1.10 15.59 -10.54
C PRO A 118 0.47 16.98 -10.75
N LYS A 119 -0.34 17.17 -11.79
CA LYS A 119 -1.03 18.45 -12.08
C LYS A 119 -2.44 18.52 -11.49
N LYS A 120 -3.01 17.42 -11.05
CA LYS A 120 -4.31 17.41 -10.37
C LYS A 120 -4.13 17.51 -8.86
N THR A 121 -4.08 18.72 -8.35
CA THR A 121 -4.27 19.01 -6.92
C THR A 121 -5.70 18.63 -6.54
N VAL A 122 -5.87 17.47 -5.94
CA VAL A 122 -7.15 17.09 -5.35
C VAL A 122 -7.31 17.89 -4.06
N HIS A 123 -8.21 18.86 -4.08
CA HIS A 123 -8.63 19.58 -2.88
C HIS A 123 -9.19 18.58 -1.88
N GLY A 124 -8.56 18.46 -0.71
CA GLY A 124 -9.22 17.95 0.47
C GLY A 124 -8.66 16.75 1.21
N ASN A 125 -7.50 16.16 0.85
CA ASN A 125 -6.90 15.12 1.71
C ASN A 125 -5.37 15.17 1.70
N ALA A 126 -4.79 15.63 2.79
CA ALA A 126 -3.34 15.72 3.01
C ALA A 126 -2.61 14.33 3.07
N GLY A 127 -3.33 13.23 2.83
CA GLY A 127 -2.78 11.87 2.82
C GLY A 127 -2.33 11.36 1.45
N LYS A 128 -2.57 12.09 0.36
CA LYS A 128 -2.42 11.59 -1.03
C LYS A 128 -1.06 11.88 -1.70
N ALA A 129 -0.16 12.63 -1.05
CA ALA A 129 1.21 12.85 -1.53
C ALA A 129 2.19 11.65 -1.44
N PRO A 130 1.86 10.55 -0.75
CA PRO A 130 2.81 9.49 -0.41
C PRO A 130 3.16 8.52 -1.53
N ALA A 131 2.30 8.33 -2.55
CA ALA A 131 2.58 7.32 -3.58
C ALA A 131 3.80 7.68 -4.47
N ILE A 132 4.06 8.96 -4.67
CA ILE A 132 5.24 9.44 -5.43
C ILE A 132 6.50 9.30 -4.57
N ALA A 133 6.44 9.71 -3.31
CA ALA A 133 7.56 9.57 -2.37
C ALA A 133 7.91 8.10 -2.09
N ALA A 134 6.91 7.22 -2.02
CA ALA A 134 7.11 5.79 -1.85
C ALA A 134 7.75 5.13 -3.10
N LYS A 135 7.42 5.59 -4.30
CA LYS A 135 8.07 5.13 -5.54
C LYS A 135 9.56 5.48 -5.56
N GLU A 136 9.91 6.69 -5.13
CA GLU A 136 11.33 7.11 -5.03
C GLU A 136 12.08 6.32 -3.97
N GLN A 137 11.45 6.00 -2.84
CA GLN A 137 12.06 5.20 -1.76
C GLN A 137 12.29 3.74 -2.13
N LEU A 138 11.41 3.12 -2.94
CA LEU A 138 11.63 1.76 -3.45
C LEU A 138 12.77 1.69 -4.48
N LEU A 139 12.93 2.72 -5.29
CA LEU A 139 14.01 2.79 -6.29
C LEU A 139 15.39 3.04 -5.65
N THR A 140 15.43 3.56 -4.42
CA THR A 140 16.66 3.85 -3.67
C THR A 140 17.02 2.78 -2.63
N ALA A 141 16.15 1.78 -2.43
CA ALA A 141 16.34 0.71 -1.43
C ALA A 141 16.91 -0.61 -2.01
N ASN A 142 17.36 -0.61 -3.29
CA ASN A 142 18.09 -1.71 -3.93
C ASN A 142 19.59 -1.44 -3.95
#